data_d53c3ad3e2fda349149f311296f5b30d
#
_entry.id   d53c3ad3e2fda349149f311296f5b30d
#
_cell.length_a   1.000
_cell.length_b   1.000
_cell.length_c   1.000
_cell.angle_alpha   90.00
_cell.angle_beta   90.00
_cell.angle_gamma   90.00
#
_symmetry.space_group_name_H-M   'P 1'
#
loop_
_entity.id
_entity.type
_entity.pdbx_description
1 polymer ?
#
loop_
_entity_poly.entity_id
_entity_poly.type
_entity_poly.pdbx_seq_one_letter_code
_entity_poly.pdbx_strand_id
1 'polypeptide(L)' 'TPNVLVVTPQTGTRMCMAIMREKKIRHLPVVDGTRVVGMISIRDIMDDLIEEHEFTISQLESYINS' A
#
# COMPACT_ATOMS: atom_id res chain seq x y z
N THR A 1 -4.12 19.72 -18.51
CA THR A 1 -2.97 19.15 -17.81
C THR A 1 -3.30 17.74 -17.37
N PRO A 2 -2.55 16.78 -17.83
CA PRO A 2 -2.82 15.41 -17.38
C PRO A 2 -2.57 15.30 -15.89
N ASN A 3 -3.58 14.83 -15.19
CA ASN A 3 -3.43 14.53 -13.78
C ASN A 3 -2.67 13.23 -13.67
N VAL A 4 -1.36 13.33 -13.62
CA VAL A 4 -0.53 12.16 -13.42
C VAL A 4 -0.56 11.85 -11.94
N LEU A 5 -1.19 10.74 -11.59
CA LEU A 5 -1.24 10.27 -10.22
C LEU A 5 0.01 9.46 -9.94
N VAL A 6 0.83 9.99 -9.06
CA VAL A 6 2.05 9.32 -8.63
C VAL A 6 2.13 9.35 -7.11
N VAL A 7 2.88 8.44 -6.55
CA VAL A 7 3.18 8.44 -5.12
C VAL A 7 4.69 8.46 -4.95
N THR A 8 5.13 8.79 -3.76
CA THR A 8 6.55 8.82 -3.43
C THR A 8 6.89 7.67 -2.51
N PRO A 9 8.18 7.36 -2.32
CA PRO A 9 8.55 6.31 -1.35
C PRO A 9 8.08 6.58 0.08
N GLN A 10 7.73 7.83 0.39
CA GLN A 10 7.25 8.20 1.71
C GLN A 10 5.73 8.15 1.82
N THR A 11 5.02 7.90 0.72
CA THR A 11 3.57 7.82 0.75
C THR A 11 3.14 6.53 1.45
N GLY A 12 2.30 6.66 2.48
CA GLY A 12 1.86 5.51 3.24
C GLY A 12 0.91 4.61 2.45
N THR A 13 0.82 3.37 2.88
CA THR A 13 -0.01 2.35 2.24
C THR A 13 -1.47 2.74 2.18
N ARG A 14 -1.98 3.32 3.27
CA ARG A 14 -3.38 3.75 3.33
C ARG A 14 -3.70 4.83 2.31
N MET A 15 -2.76 5.75 2.12
CA MET A 15 -2.95 6.81 1.13
C MET A 15 -2.94 6.23 -0.28
N CYS A 16 -2.05 5.28 -0.56
CA CYS A 16 -2.01 4.60 -1.85
C CYS A 16 -3.33 3.90 -2.14
N MET A 17 -3.88 3.20 -1.16
CA MET A 17 -5.19 2.54 -1.30
C MET A 17 -6.31 3.53 -1.54
N ALA A 18 -6.30 4.64 -0.83
CA ALA A 18 -7.32 5.67 -1.00
C ALA A 18 -7.30 6.25 -2.42
N ILE A 19 -6.11 6.51 -2.94
CA ILE A 19 -5.95 7.02 -4.30
C ILE A 19 -6.44 5.99 -5.31
N MET A 20 -6.06 4.73 -5.16
CA MET A 20 -6.47 3.67 -6.07
C MET A 20 -7.98 3.50 -6.08
N ARG A 21 -8.59 3.56 -4.90
CA ARG A 21 -10.04 3.42 -4.77
C ARG A 21 -10.78 4.59 -5.38
N GLU A 22 -10.33 5.81 -5.09
CA GLU A 22 -10.97 7.02 -5.59
C GLU A 22 -10.87 7.11 -7.11
N LYS A 23 -9.71 6.79 -7.65
CA LYS A 23 -9.46 6.90 -9.09
C LYS A 23 -9.76 5.61 -9.85
N LYS A 24 -10.14 4.55 -9.14
CA LYS A 24 -10.46 3.23 -9.73
C LYS A 24 -9.32 2.67 -10.57
N ILE A 25 -8.12 2.80 -10.04
CA ILE A 25 -6.91 2.27 -10.67
C ILE A 25 -6.28 1.24 -9.74
N ARG A 26 -5.50 0.33 -10.30
CA ARG A 26 -4.89 -0.76 -9.54
C ARG A 26 -3.39 -0.65 -9.42
N HIS A 27 -2.80 0.33 -10.08
CA HIS A 27 -1.37 0.51 -10.10
C HIS A 27 -1.04 1.99 -9.95
N LEU A 28 0.04 2.27 -9.22
CA LEU A 28 0.53 3.63 -9.03
C LEU A 28 2.03 3.64 -9.26
N PRO A 29 2.53 4.55 -10.09
CA PRO A 29 3.98 4.72 -10.20
C PRO A 29 4.54 5.41 -8.97
N VAL A 30 5.67 4.92 -8.51
CA VAL A 30 6.40 5.49 -7.38
C VAL A 30 7.50 6.36 -7.95
N VAL A 31 7.51 7.62 -7.57
CA VAL A 31 8.43 8.62 -8.11
C VAL A 31 9.27 9.17 -6.99
N ASP A 32 10.57 9.26 -7.21
CA ASP A 32 11.50 9.91 -6.31
C ASP A 32 12.13 11.08 -7.05
N GLY A 33 11.73 12.29 -6.68
CA GLY A 33 12.11 13.49 -7.42
C GLY A 33 11.51 13.49 -8.82
N THR A 34 12.35 13.36 -9.83
CA THR A 34 11.91 13.32 -11.23
C THR A 34 12.02 11.94 -11.84
N ARG A 35 12.34 10.92 -11.03
CA ARG A 35 12.58 9.57 -11.53
C ARG A 35 11.50 8.62 -11.05
N VAL A 36 11.00 7.78 -11.98
CA VAL A 36 10.13 6.68 -11.60
C VAL A 36 11.02 5.57 -11.06
N VAL A 37 10.85 5.23 -9.78
CA VAL A 37 11.67 4.23 -9.13
C VAL A 37 10.97 2.87 -9.00
N GLY A 38 9.67 2.83 -9.27
CA GLY A 38 8.95 1.58 -9.19
C GLY A 38 7.48 1.75 -9.50
N MET A 39 6.76 0.66 -9.38
CA MET A 39 5.31 0.61 -9.56
C MET A 39 4.74 -0.18 -8.39
N ILE A 40 3.69 0.33 -7.78
CA ILE A 40 3.01 -0.38 -6.70
C ILE A 40 1.63 -0.79 -7.19
N SER A 41 1.24 -2.03 -6.89
CA SER A 41 -0.08 -2.53 -7.26
C SER A 41 -0.95 -2.70 -6.03
N ILE A 42 -2.27 -2.74 -6.24
CA ILE A 42 -3.20 -2.98 -5.14
C ILE A 42 -2.93 -4.35 -4.49
N ARG A 43 -2.50 -5.31 -5.30
CA ARG A 43 -2.17 -6.65 -4.79
C ARG A 43 -0.97 -6.60 -3.83
N ASP A 44 0.06 -5.82 -4.17
CA ASP A 44 1.22 -5.66 -3.30
C ASP A 44 0.81 -5.06 -1.96
N ILE A 45 -0.08 -4.07 -1.99
CA ILE A 45 -0.58 -3.43 -0.78
C ILE A 45 -1.40 -4.41 0.05
N MET A 46 -2.27 -5.18 -0.60
CA MET A 46 -3.10 -6.16 0.09
C MET A 46 -2.25 -7.26 0.74
N ASP A 47 -1.23 -7.73 0.05
CA ASP A 47 -0.34 -8.75 0.60
C ASP A 47 0.35 -8.22 1.87
N ASP A 48 0.79 -6.98 1.85
CA ASP A 48 1.44 -6.34 2.99
C ASP A 48 0.46 -6.22 4.18
N LEU A 49 -0.78 -5.82 3.90
CA LEU A 49 -1.80 -5.70 4.94
C LEU A 49 -2.19 -7.05 5.53
N ILE A 50 -2.26 -8.07 4.69
CA ILE A 50 -2.56 -9.43 5.15
C ILE A 50 -1.47 -9.93 6.10
N GLU A 51 -0.21 -9.70 5.77
CA GLU A 51 0.90 -10.05 6.65
C GLU A 51 0.78 -9.35 8.01
N GLU A 52 0.47 -8.06 8.03
CA GLU A 52 0.27 -7.32 9.26
C GLU A 52 -0.87 -7.90 10.07
N HIS A 53 -1.99 -8.21 9.43
CA HIS A 53 -3.16 -8.76 10.11
C HIS A 53 -2.89 -10.15 10.65
N GLU A 54 -2.21 -10.98 9.91
CA GLU A 54 -1.82 -12.31 10.37
C GLU A 54 -0.93 -12.24 11.60
N PHE A 55 0.02 -11.32 11.58
CA PHE A 55 0.89 -11.09 12.73
C PHE A 55 0.08 -10.66 13.95
N THR A 56 -0.85 -9.73 13.78
CA THR A 56 -1.69 -9.24 14.86
C THR A 56 -2.56 -10.36 15.43
N ILE A 57 -3.17 -11.16 14.57
CA ILE A 57 -4.00 -12.28 14.99
C ILE A 57 -3.16 -13.29 15.78
N SER A 58 -1.98 -13.60 15.30
CA SER A 58 -1.05 -14.52 15.95
C SER A 58 -0.68 -14.02 17.36
N GLN A 59 -0.45 -12.73 17.51
CA GLN A 59 -0.13 -12.13 18.79
C GLN A 59 -1.31 -12.25 19.76
N LEU A 60 -2.52 -11.99 19.28
CA LEU A 60 -3.73 -12.09 20.09
C LEU A 60 -3.99 -13.54 20.54
N GLU A 61 -3.82 -14.47 19.62
CA GLU A 61 -3.98 -15.91 19.93
C GLU A 61 -2.99 -16.35 21.00
N SER A 62 -1.76 -15.93 20.87
CA SER A 62 -0.71 -16.24 21.85
C SER A 62 -1.05 -15.69 23.23
N TYR A 63 -1.62 -14.50 23.27
CA TYR A 63 -2.00 -13.83 24.52
C TYR A 63 -3.16 -14.57 25.18
N ILE A 64 -4.13 -15.01 24.40
CA ILE A 64 -5.31 -15.71 24.92
C ILE A 64 -4.94 -17.10 25.43
N ASN A 65 -4.01 -17.78 24.77
CA ASN A 65 -3.63 -19.15 25.08
C ASN A 65 -2.50 -19.27 26.09
N SER A 66 -1.96 -18.16 26.54
CA SER A 66 -0.87 -18.18 27.52
C SER A 66 -1.36 -18.34 28.94
#